data_d45d14fe33f3d6bce9aad631388cbae0
#
_entry.id   d45d14fe33f3d6bce9aad631388cbae0
#
_cell.length_a   1.000
_cell.length_b   1.000
_cell.length_c   1.000
_cell.angle_alpha   90.00
_cell.angle_beta   90.00
_cell.angle_gamma   90.00
#
_symmetry.space_group_name_H-M   'P 1'
#
loop_
_entity.id
_entity.type
_entity.pdbx_description
1 polymer ?
#
loop_
_entity_poly.entity_id
_entity_poly.type
_entity_poly.pdbx_seq_one_letter_code
_entity_poly.pdbx_strand_id
1 'polypeptide(L)'
;LGREPNALEAAVFGALWSEHCGYKNSRPLLKTLPTQGKAVLQGPGENAGVVDIGDGYAVAFKIESHNHPSAVEPVQGAATGVGGILRDIFAMGARPFLILDSPRFCVLPSPSTRPHL
;
A
#
# COMPACT_ATOMS: atom_id res chain seq x y z
N LEU A 1 2.66 -11.73 28.82
CA LEU A 1 3.04 -13.16 28.91
C LEU A 1 3.52 -13.58 30.30
N GLY A 2 4.09 -12.67 31.09
CA GLY A 2 4.70 -13.04 32.38
C GLY A 2 5.94 -13.94 32.27
N ARG A 3 6.46 -14.15 31.09
CA ARG A 3 7.68 -14.88 30.72
C ARG A 3 8.29 -14.32 29.44
N GLU A 4 9.51 -14.70 29.14
CA GLU A 4 10.11 -14.39 27.85
C GLU A 4 9.35 -15.05 26.69
N PRO A 5 9.15 -14.34 25.58
CA PRO A 5 8.50 -14.90 24.39
C PRO A 5 9.41 -15.93 23.72
N ASN A 6 8.83 -16.97 23.15
CA ASN A 6 9.55 -17.84 22.23
C ASN A 6 9.74 -17.14 20.85
N ALA A 7 10.53 -17.75 19.95
CA ALA A 7 10.86 -17.16 18.67
C ALA A 7 9.63 -16.84 17.81
N LEU A 8 8.61 -17.71 17.82
CA LEU A 8 7.37 -17.47 17.09
C LEU A 8 6.57 -16.30 17.68
N GLU A 9 6.42 -16.27 18.98
CA GLU A 9 5.74 -15.19 19.68
C GLU A 9 6.43 -13.83 19.45
N ALA A 10 7.76 -13.82 19.52
CA ALA A 10 8.54 -12.61 19.22
C ALA A 10 8.32 -12.14 17.78
N ALA A 11 8.29 -13.05 16.81
CA ALA A 11 7.99 -12.72 15.41
C ALA A 11 6.55 -12.17 15.23
N VAL A 12 5.59 -12.78 15.90
CA VAL A 12 4.18 -12.30 15.88
C VAL A 12 4.06 -10.91 16.50
N PHE A 13 4.71 -10.66 17.64
CA PHE A 13 4.72 -9.33 18.24
C PHE A 13 5.37 -8.30 17.32
N GLY A 14 6.49 -8.65 16.68
CA GLY A 14 7.16 -7.78 15.71
C GLY A 14 6.26 -7.43 14.52
N ALA A 15 5.56 -8.40 13.97
CA ALA A 15 4.63 -8.20 12.87
C ALA A 15 3.44 -7.30 13.27
N LEU A 16 2.79 -7.60 14.40
CA LEU A 16 1.64 -6.83 14.90
C LEU A 16 2.02 -5.41 15.35
N TRP A 17 3.28 -5.22 15.76
CA TRP A 17 3.80 -3.92 16.17
C TRP A 17 4.32 -3.09 15.01
N SER A 18 4.44 -3.68 13.82
CA SER A 18 4.91 -2.96 12.64
C SER A 18 3.91 -1.87 12.25
N GLU A 19 4.42 -0.80 11.67
CA GLU A 19 3.62 0.31 11.15
C GLU A 19 2.69 -0.13 10.03
N HIS A 20 3.11 -1.14 9.26
CA HIS A 20 2.32 -1.75 8.20
C HIS A 20 0.99 -2.34 8.70
N CYS A 21 0.99 -2.93 9.90
CA CYS A 21 -0.21 -3.54 10.47
C CYS A 21 -1.03 -2.58 11.35
N GLY A 22 -0.42 -1.58 11.94
CA GLY A 22 -1.03 -0.78 12.99
C GLY A 22 -1.14 0.72 12.76
N TYR A 23 -0.36 1.30 11.86
CA TYR A 23 -0.28 2.75 11.60
C TYR A 23 -0.09 3.61 12.85
N LYS A 24 0.59 3.07 13.87
CA LYS A 24 0.66 3.68 15.21
C LYS A 24 1.37 5.04 15.19
N ASN A 25 2.46 5.10 14.43
CA ASN A 25 3.29 6.29 14.34
C ASN A 25 2.88 7.20 13.18
N SER A 26 2.45 6.66 12.05
CA SER A 26 2.06 7.42 10.86
C SER A 26 0.65 8.00 10.93
N ARG A 27 -0.25 7.39 11.70
CA ARG A 27 -1.65 7.83 11.77
C ARG A 27 -1.84 9.31 12.14
N PRO A 28 -1.09 9.89 13.11
CA PRO A 28 -1.20 11.31 13.38
C PRO A 28 -0.80 12.19 12.19
N LEU A 29 0.24 11.77 11.44
CA LEU A 29 0.70 12.47 10.24
C LEU A 29 -0.31 12.33 9.09
N LEU A 30 -0.85 11.13 8.87
CA LEU A 30 -1.88 10.90 7.85
C LEU A 30 -3.11 11.79 8.05
N LYS A 31 -3.49 12.05 9.30
CA LYS A 31 -4.59 12.95 9.64
C LYS A 31 -4.35 14.42 9.27
N THR A 32 -3.10 14.81 9.02
CA THR A 32 -2.77 16.18 8.59
C THR A 32 -2.95 16.39 7.08
N LEU A 33 -3.10 15.31 6.32
CA LEU A 33 -3.30 15.39 4.88
C LEU A 33 -4.72 15.92 4.56
N PRO A 34 -4.86 16.73 3.52
CA PRO A 34 -6.19 17.21 3.11
C PRO A 34 -7.00 16.05 2.55
N THR A 35 -8.14 15.76 3.19
CA THR A 35 -9.03 14.67 2.82
C THR A 35 -10.42 15.15 2.43
N GLN A 36 -10.62 16.46 2.39
CA GLN A 36 -11.90 17.10 2.07
C GLN A 36 -11.68 18.22 1.05
N GLY A 37 -12.70 18.47 0.24
CA GLY A 37 -12.68 19.51 -0.76
C GLY A 37 -13.81 19.33 -1.79
N LYS A 38 -14.08 20.34 -2.61
CA LYS A 38 -15.16 20.30 -3.59
C LYS A 38 -15.05 19.15 -4.59
N ALA A 39 -13.84 18.75 -4.93
CA ALA A 39 -13.59 17.65 -5.86
C ALA A 39 -13.58 16.27 -5.18
N VAL A 40 -13.58 16.18 -3.85
CA VAL A 40 -13.54 14.88 -3.15
C VAL A 40 -14.94 14.31 -3.07
N LEU A 41 -15.17 13.21 -3.79
CA LEU A 41 -16.41 12.45 -3.75
C LEU A 41 -16.34 11.33 -2.70
N GLN A 42 -15.18 10.68 -2.55
CA GLN A 42 -14.92 9.68 -1.55
C GLN A 42 -13.55 9.92 -0.91
N GLY A 43 -13.55 10.25 0.37
CA GLY A 43 -12.36 10.36 1.21
C GLY A 43 -11.99 9.05 1.89
N PRO A 44 -11.11 9.09 2.94
CA PRO A 44 -10.69 7.92 3.70
C PRO A 44 -11.85 7.15 4.31
N GLY A 45 -11.72 5.82 4.38
CA GLY A 45 -12.70 4.91 4.97
C GLY A 45 -13.20 3.84 4.01
N GLU A 46 -12.92 4.00 2.72
CA GLU A 46 -13.24 3.03 1.67
C GLU A 46 -11.97 2.47 1.01
N ASN A 47 -12.15 1.56 0.05
CA ASN A 47 -11.03 0.86 -0.59
C ASN A 47 -10.14 1.79 -1.44
N ALA A 48 -10.71 2.85 -1.99
CA ALA A 48 -10.00 3.83 -2.82
C ALA A 48 -10.57 5.23 -2.63
N GLY A 49 -9.78 6.25 -2.95
CA GLY A 49 -10.25 7.62 -3.05
C GLY A 49 -10.96 7.85 -4.38
N VAL A 50 -11.95 8.75 -4.39
CA VAL A 50 -12.64 9.17 -5.62
C VAL A 50 -12.69 10.68 -5.68
N VAL A 51 -12.30 11.23 -6.82
CA VAL A 51 -12.34 12.67 -7.08
C VAL A 51 -13.13 12.97 -8.35
N ASP A 52 -13.90 14.04 -8.29
CA ASP A 52 -14.56 14.64 -9.45
C ASP A 52 -13.51 15.33 -10.33
N ILE A 53 -13.53 15.04 -11.62
CA ILE A 53 -12.66 15.66 -12.63
C ILE A 53 -13.43 16.53 -13.61
N GLY A 54 -14.71 16.79 -13.35
CA GLY A 54 -15.58 17.59 -14.22
C GLY A 54 -16.32 16.78 -15.27
N ASP A 55 -17.22 17.43 -15.96
CA ASP A 55 -18.02 16.88 -17.07
C ASP A 55 -18.78 15.58 -16.72
N GLY A 56 -19.12 15.37 -15.45
CA GLY A 56 -19.79 14.18 -14.96
C GLY A 56 -18.90 12.96 -14.80
N TYR A 57 -17.59 13.13 -14.87
CA TYR A 57 -16.61 12.06 -14.68
C TYR A 57 -15.95 12.13 -13.30
N ALA A 58 -15.60 10.97 -12.78
CA ALA A 58 -14.84 10.82 -11.55
C ALA A 58 -13.71 9.81 -11.75
N VAL A 59 -12.62 10.00 -11.00
CA VAL A 59 -11.48 9.07 -10.99
C VAL A 59 -11.38 8.43 -9.63
N ALA A 60 -11.42 7.10 -9.61
CA ALA A 60 -11.05 6.30 -8.45
C ALA A 60 -9.56 5.98 -8.53
N PHE A 61 -8.84 6.17 -7.41
CA PHE A 61 -7.40 5.94 -7.36
C PHE A 61 -6.98 5.35 -6.03
N LYS A 62 -5.93 4.57 -6.08
CA LYS A 62 -5.29 3.94 -4.93
C LYS A 62 -3.78 3.98 -5.09
N ILE A 63 -3.07 4.14 -3.98
CA ILE A 63 -1.62 3.99 -3.91
C ILE A 63 -1.27 3.00 -2.81
N GLU A 64 -0.34 2.13 -3.09
CA GLU A 64 0.18 1.13 -2.16
C GLU A 64 1.69 0.96 -2.32
N SER A 65 2.33 0.43 -1.28
CA SER A 65 3.72 -0.01 -1.31
C SER A 65 3.77 -1.51 -1.01
N HIS A 66 4.45 -2.28 -1.87
CA HIS A 66 4.76 -3.70 -1.66
C HIS A 66 6.26 -3.95 -1.55
N ASN A 67 6.94 -3.06 -0.88
CA ASN A 67 8.39 -3.04 -0.74
C ASN A 67 8.93 -4.32 -0.06
N HIS A 68 8.44 -4.66 1.13
CA HIS A 68 8.94 -5.81 1.87
C HIS A 68 8.65 -7.16 1.20
N PRO A 69 7.42 -7.45 0.76
CA PRO A 69 7.14 -8.70 0.03
C PRO A 69 8.00 -8.84 -1.23
N SER A 70 8.17 -7.76 -1.98
CA SER A 70 8.95 -7.78 -3.22
C SER A 70 10.45 -7.92 -2.99
N ALA A 71 10.95 -7.50 -1.83
CA ALA A 71 12.35 -7.71 -1.47
C ALA A 71 12.67 -9.18 -1.16
N VAL A 72 11.69 -9.96 -0.72
CA VAL A 72 11.83 -11.39 -0.39
C VAL A 72 11.46 -12.26 -1.58
N GLU A 73 10.30 -12.01 -2.17
CA GLU A 73 9.73 -12.75 -3.29
C GLU A 73 9.25 -11.78 -4.38
N PRO A 74 10.13 -11.32 -5.27
CA PRO A 74 9.85 -10.25 -6.23
C PRO A 74 8.63 -10.49 -7.09
N VAL A 75 8.50 -11.69 -7.67
CA VAL A 75 7.40 -12.03 -8.58
C VAL A 75 6.07 -12.06 -7.82
N GLN A 76 6.03 -12.71 -6.66
CA GLN A 76 4.82 -12.80 -5.85
C GLN A 76 4.47 -11.44 -5.21
N GLY A 77 5.47 -10.69 -4.80
CA GLY A 77 5.29 -9.34 -4.29
C GLY A 77 4.70 -8.39 -5.32
N ALA A 78 5.21 -8.42 -6.54
CA ALA A 78 4.67 -7.63 -7.66
C ALA A 78 3.24 -8.06 -8.01
N ALA A 79 2.98 -9.36 -8.13
CA ALA A 79 1.65 -9.89 -8.42
C ALA A 79 0.62 -9.46 -7.36
N THR A 80 0.99 -9.52 -6.07
CA THR A 80 0.14 -9.11 -4.97
C THR A 80 -0.08 -7.60 -4.98
N GLY A 81 0.95 -6.81 -5.27
CA GLY A 81 0.86 -5.36 -5.38
C GLY A 81 -0.15 -4.92 -6.44
N VAL A 82 -0.01 -5.46 -7.65
CA VAL A 82 -0.93 -5.18 -8.75
C VAL A 82 -2.34 -5.70 -8.45
N GLY A 83 -2.46 -6.93 -7.97
CA GLY A 83 -3.76 -7.54 -7.66
C GLY A 83 -4.52 -6.80 -6.56
N GLY A 84 -3.83 -6.37 -5.50
CA GLY A 84 -4.41 -5.61 -4.40
C GLY A 84 -4.97 -4.26 -4.85
N ILE A 85 -4.20 -3.50 -5.62
CA ILE A 85 -4.63 -2.20 -6.14
C ILE A 85 -5.82 -2.34 -7.10
N LEU A 86 -5.77 -3.30 -8.01
CA LEU A 86 -6.87 -3.55 -8.94
C LEU A 86 -8.15 -3.94 -8.21
N ARG A 87 -8.04 -4.83 -7.21
CA ARG A 87 -9.19 -5.23 -6.39
C ARG A 87 -9.86 -4.03 -5.74
N ASP A 88 -9.09 -3.12 -5.17
CA ASP A 88 -9.63 -1.95 -4.48
C ASP A 88 -10.39 -1.01 -5.42
N ILE A 89 -9.90 -0.83 -6.65
CA ILE A 89 -10.59 -0.04 -7.67
C ILE A 89 -11.89 -0.74 -8.13
N PHE A 90 -11.85 -2.07 -8.34
CA PHE A 90 -13.05 -2.83 -8.68
C PHE A 90 -14.08 -2.81 -7.56
N ALA A 91 -13.65 -2.84 -6.30
CA ALA A 91 -14.55 -2.75 -5.15
C ALA A 91 -15.30 -1.41 -5.08
N MET A 92 -14.74 -0.34 -5.66
CA MET A 92 -15.41 0.95 -5.82
C MET A 92 -16.36 1.00 -7.02
N GLY A 93 -16.56 -0.09 -7.74
CA GLY A 93 -17.37 -0.14 -8.95
C GLY A 93 -16.69 0.51 -10.16
N ALA A 94 -15.42 0.85 -10.08
CA ALA A 94 -14.67 1.48 -11.15
C ALA A 94 -13.88 0.45 -11.95
N ARG A 95 -13.63 0.75 -13.23
CA ARG A 95 -12.79 -0.07 -14.10
C ARG A 95 -11.37 0.51 -14.16
N PRO A 96 -10.33 -0.23 -13.74
CA PRO A 96 -8.96 0.23 -13.87
C PRO A 96 -8.59 0.46 -15.34
N PHE A 97 -7.95 1.57 -15.63
CA PHE A 97 -7.48 1.91 -16.98
C PHE A 97 -6.00 2.29 -17.03
N LEU A 98 -5.40 2.55 -15.88
CA LEU A 98 -4.00 2.93 -15.78
C LEU A 98 -3.38 2.36 -14.50
N ILE A 99 -2.17 1.85 -14.62
CA ILE A 99 -1.30 1.47 -13.51
C ILE A 99 -0.04 2.31 -13.62
N LEU A 100 0.33 2.97 -12.52
CA LEU A 100 1.58 3.69 -12.39
C LEU A 100 2.47 2.91 -11.43
N ASP A 101 3.71 2.67 -11.83
CA ASP A 101 4.70 2.01 -11.00
C ASP A 101 5.91 2.91 -10.81
N SER A 102 6.50 2.85 -9.62
CA SER A 102 7.68 3.62 -9.27
C SER A 102 8.70 2.73 -8.57
N PRO A 103 9.33 1.80 -9.30
CA PRO A 103 10.27 0.87 -8.71
C PRO A 103 11.48 1.58 -8.10
N ARG A 104 11.99 1.03 -7.01
CA ARG A 104 13.16 1.51 -6.29
C ARG A 104 14.15 0.37 -6.16
N PHE A 105 15.30 0.52 -6.77
CA PHE A 105 16.38 -0.48 -6.74
C PHE A 105 17.63 0.10 -6.08
N CYS A 106 18.47 -0.79 -5.55
CA CYS A 106 19.81 -0.43 -5.13
C CYS A 106 20.67 -0.01 -6.33
N VAL A 107 21.80 0.63 -6.05
CA VAL A 107 22.78 0.98 -7.09
C VAL A 107 23.28 -0.29 -7.77
N LEU A 108 23.23 -0.33 -9.11
CA LEU A 108 23.74 -1.42 -9.91
C LEU A 108 25.24 -1.22 -10.21
N PRO A 109 26.05 -2.28 -10.23
CA PRO A 109 25.77 -3.66 -9.85
C PRO A 109 25.89 -3.87 -8.33
N SER A 110 24.85 -4.36 -7.71
CA SER A 110 24.87 -4.71 -6.30
C SER A 110 24.43 -6.17 -6.14
N PRO A 111 25.07 -6.96 -5.26
CA PRO A 111 24.61 -8.31 -4.96
C PRO A 111 23.16 -8.37 -4.48
N SER A 112 22.71 -7.33 -3.80
CA SER A 112 21.33 -7.22 -3.31
C SER A 112 20.30 -6.89 -4.39
N THR A 113 20.75 -6.45 -5.59
CA THR A 113 19.84 -6.10 -6.69
C THR A 113 19.59 -7.29 -7.62
N ARG A 114 20.52 -8.23 -7.67
CA ARG A 114 20.44 -9.40 -8.58
C ARG A 114 19.20 -10.27 -8.41
N PRO A 115 18.66 -10.49 -7.19
CA PRO A 115 17.44 -11.28 -7.04
C PRO A 115 16.18 -10.60 -7.56
N HIS A 116 16.26 -9.31 -7.90
CA HIS A 116 15.09 -8.50 -8.28
C HIS A 116 15.04 -8.16 -9.78
N LEU A 117 16.03 -8.65 -10.55
CA LEU A 117 16.09 -8.56 -12.00
C LEU A 117 15.80 -9.91 -12.63
#